data_53b038165b71fd947d87e200856d13d4
#
_entry.id   53b038165b71fd947d87e200856d13d4
#
_cell.length_a   1.000
_cell.length_b   1.000
_cell.length_c   1.000
_cell.angle_alpha   90.00
_cell.angle_beta   90.00
_cell.angle_gamma   90.00
#
_symmetry.space_group_name_H-M   'P 1'
#
loop_
_entity.id
_entity.type
_entity.pdbx_description
1 polymer ?
#
loop_
_entity_poly.entity_id
_entity_poly.type
_entity_poly.pdbx_seq_one_letter_code
_entity_poly.pdbx_strand_id
1 'polypeptide(L)'
;MKFQQTLSQKTMHVQKISRFFMFSMYEKYKKSIPKTKNIQIIGTNGKGSTGRFLALLLLEQGYKVGHYTSPHIFDFNERFWLNGKITSNELLEKAHEELESVFLDDVKKLSYFEYATFLAFFVFKDCDYVVLEAGVGGEYDATSVFEIDFSIFTKIGFDHQDLLGKNLDEIARTKLKAMSTKALINHKQEVKVLNLAQKIANLKQASLNISSLDKNTTIYPCVQEYIQKYNLASFLKDNLFLALEAFSKICAKNEKELIQRISNLPKLDLKGRCEQISQNIFVDVGHNEMAALTLAEIFKEKKVHLVYNCFLDKDSYKILRALKPIIKIVEIYEYESKDRPLAGSVLLENLEKLDIAHQKFEQIKKDELYLVFGSFVLVEKFLRGYNER
;
A
#
# COMPACT_ATOMS: atom_id res chain seq x y z
N MET A 1 19.57 6.29 18.13
CA MET A 1 19.73 7.22 17.00
C MET A 1 18.72 8.35 17.13
N LYS A 2 19.08 9.56 16.69
CA LYS A 2 18.21 10.75 16.81
C LYS A 2 16.90 10.60 16.06
N PHE A 3 16.91 10.01 14.84
CA PHE A 3 15.67 9.80 14.10
C PHE A 3 14.68 8.91 14.85
N GLN A 4 15.14 7.88 15.57
CA GLN A 4 14.29 7.00 16.39
C GLN A 4 13.69 7.75 17.59
N GLN A 5 14.48 8.64 18.22
CA GLN A 5 13.98 9.51 19.30
C GLN A 5 12.92 10.48 18.77
N THR A 6 13.16 11.07 17.61
CA THR A 6 12.17 11.94 16.94
C THR A 6 10.88 11.19 16.62
N LEU A 7 10.98 9.96 16.09
CA LEU A 7 9.81 9.12 15.77
C LEU A 7 9.00 8.73 17.01
N SER A 8 9.67 8.39 18.12
CA SER A 8 9.00 7.98 19.37
C SER A 8 8.15 9.09 20.00
N GLN A 9 8.43 10.35 19.66
CA GLN A 9 7.68 11.53 20.11
C GLN A 9 6.49 11.87 19.20
N LYS A 10 6.33 11.19 18.07
CA LYS A 10 5.29 11.48 17.08
C LYS A 10 4.14 10.48 17.15
N THR A 11 2.92 10.99 17.07
CA THR A 11 1.71 10.18 17.05
C THR A 11 1.54 9.51 15.69
N MET A 12 1.47 8.19 15.66
CA MET A 12 1.30 7.41 14.43
C MET A 12 -0.04 7.67 13.75
N HIS A 13 -1.10 7.81 14.53
CA HIS A 13 -2.45 8.02 14.01
C HIS A 13 -2.94 9.43 14.31
N VAL A 14 -3.21 10.17 13.25
CA VAL A 14 -3.79 11.52 13.32
C VAL A 14 -5.29 11.40 13.09
N GLN A 15 -6.10 11.87 14.04
CA GLN A 15 -7.56 11.87 13.92
C GLN A 15 -8.08 12.86 12.88
N LYS A 16 -7.26 13.85 12.50
CA LYS A 16 -7.63 14.88 11.53
C LYS A 16 -6.41 15.28 10.69
N ILE A 17 -6.55 15.16 9.39
CA ILE A 17 -5.51 15.62 8.43
C ILE A 17 -5.58 17.15 8.37
N SER A 18 -4.45 17.82 8.66
CA SER A 18 -4.35 19.27 8.45
C SER A 18 -4.17 19.56 6.95
N ARG A 19 -5.23 20.06 6.31
CA ARG A 19 -5.27 20.20 4.83
C ARG A 19 -4.18 21.08 4.25
N PHE A 20 -3.72 22.08 4.98
CA PHE A 20 -2.79 23.09 4.45
C PHE A 20 -1.41 23.05 5.11
N PHE A 21 -1.25 22.32 6.20
CA PHE A 21 -0.01 22.33 6.97
C PHE A 21 1.18 21.83 6.13
N MET A 22 1.03 20.66 5.48
CA MET A 22 2.09 20.11 4.63
C MET A 22 2.43 21.02 3.45
N PHE A 23 1.44 21.65 2.80
CA PHE A 23 1.67 22.61 1.72
C PHE A 23 2.46 23.83 2.22
N SER A 24 2.12 24.37 3.41
CA SER A 24 2.85 25.49 3.98
C SER A 24 4.29 25.13 4.34
N MET A 25 4.52 23.93 4.87
CA MET A 25 5.85 23.41 5.17
C MET A 25 6.66 23.20 3.89
N TYR A 26 6.06 22.58 2.86
CA TYR A 26 6.71 22.41 1.57
C TYR A 26 7.09 23.77 0.94
N GLU A 27 6.16 24.72 0.86
CA GLU A 27 6.43 26.06 0.30
C GLU A 27 7.57 26.77 1.04
N LYS A 28 7.64 26.62 2.37
CA LYS A 28 8.70 27.21 3.18
C LYS A 28 10.09 26.64 2.84
N TYR A 29 10.18 25.33 2.59
CA TYR A 29 11.45 24.60 2.45
C TYR A 29 11.75 24.08 1.05
N LYS A 30 10.87 24.24 0.06
CA LYS A 30 10.98 23.65 -1.28
C LYS A 30 12.29 23.88 -2.01
N LYS A 31 12.99 25.00 -1.72
CA LYS A 31 14.30 25.29 -2.32
C LYS A 31 15.42 24.41 -1.79
N SER A 32 15.27 23.87 -0.57
CA SER A 32 16.24 23.03 0.12
C SER A 32 15.88 21.54 0.08
N ILE A 33 14.69 21.20 -0.41
CA ILE A 33 14.27 19.80 -0.59
C ILE A 33 14.87 19.28 -1.90
N PRO A 34 15.52 18.10 -1.89
CA PRO A 34 16.06 17.49 -3.10
C PRO A 34 14.99 17.30 -4.18
N LYS A 35 15.38 17.55 -5.45
CA LYS A 35 14.48 17.38 -6.61
C LYS A 35 14.75 16.05 -7.28
N THR A 36 13.68 15.28 -7.50
CA THR A 36 13.69 13.99 -8.18
C THR A 36 12.51 13.93 -9.16
N LYS A 37 12.50 12.97 -10.07
CA LYS A 37 11.28 12.64 -10.84
C LYS A 37 10.35 11.81 -9.99
N ASN A 38 9.19 12.35 -9.66
CA ASN A 38 8.28 11.77 -8.70
C ASN A 38 7.09 11.10 -9.40
N ILE A 39 6.86 9.84 -9.05
CA ILE A 39 5.70 9.05 -9.50
C ILE A 39 4.85 8.75 -8.28
N GLN A 40 3.60 9.20 -8.25
CA GLN A 40 2.72 8.98 -7.12
C GLN A 40 1.73 7.85 -7.39
N ILE A 41 1.62 6.91 -6.44
CA ILE A 41 0.68 5.79 -6.48
C ILE A 41 -0.46 6.06 -5.51
N ILE A 42 -1.69 6.16 -6.03
CA ILE A 42 -2.90 6.50 -5.28
C ILE A 42 -3.94 5.40 -5.48
N GLY A 43 -4.73 5.12 -4.46
CA GLY A 43 -5.81 4.12 -4.56
C GLY A 43 -6.25 3.61 -3.20
N THR A 44 -7.07 2.57 -3.18
CA THR A 44 -7.44 1.90 -1.94
C THR A 44 -6.52 0.71 -1.70
N ASN A 45 -6.55 -0.30 -2.57
CA ASN A 45 -5.67 -1.46 -2.50
C ASN A 45 -4.69 -1.50 -3.66
N GLY A 46 -3.56 -2.23 -3.49
CA GLY A 46 -2.57 -2.45 -4.54
C GLY A 46 -1.52 -1.37 -4.70
N LYS A 47 -1.57 -0.25 -3.94
CA LYS A 47 -0.60 0.85 -4.05
C LYS A 47 0.85 0.38 -3.90
N GLY A 48 1.18 -0.22 -2.76
CA GLY A 48 2.54 -0.66 -2.45
C GLY A 48 3.06 -1.70 -3.46
N SER A 49 2.22 -2.67 -3.87
CA SER A 49 2.62 -3.69 -4.84
C SER A 49 2.84 -3.11 -6.24
N THR A 50 1.94 -2.23 -6.73
CA THR A 50 2.12 -1.54 -8.01
C THR A 50 3.38 -0.66 -7.98
N GLY A 51 3.57 0.09 -6.88
CA GLY A 51 4.76 0.93 -6.69
C GLY A 51 6.05 0.13 -6.68
N ARG A 52 6.09 -1.02 -5.96
CA ARG A 52 7.27 -1.86 -5.91
C ARG A 52 7.57 -2.52 -7.27
N PHE A 53 6.56 -3.02 -7.99
CA PHE A 53 6.76 -3.52 -9.35
C PHE A 53 7.33 -2.44 -10.27
N LEU A 54 6.80 -1.22 -10.23
CA LEU A 54 7.32 -0.11 -11.02
C LEU A 54 8.76 0.24 -10.63
N ALA A 55 9.06 0.29 -9.33
CA ALA A 55 10.42 0.56 -8.85
C ALA A 55 11.43 -0.52 -9.30
N LEU A 56 11.04 -1.79 -9.30
CA LEU A 56 11.86 -2.89 -9.81
C LEU A 56 12.09 -2.78 -11.32
N LEU A 57 11.06 -2.42 -12.11
CA LEU A 57 11.18 -2.21 -13.56
C LEU A 57 12.10 -1.03 -13.90
N LEU A 58 12.00 0.06 -13.15
CA LEU A 58 12.87 1.23 -13.31
C LEU A 58 14.32 0.91 -12.92
N LEU A 59 14.51 0.15 -11.84
CA LEU A 59 15.84 -0.30 -11.41
C LEU A 59 16.48 -1.23 -12.44
N GLU A 60 15.71 -2.17 -12.98
CA GLU A 60 16.16 -3.11 -14.02
C GLU A 60 16.51 -2.37 -15.33
N GLN A 61 15.90 -1.21 -15.59
CA GLN A 61 16.25 -0.33 -16.69
C GLN A 61 17.60 0.40 -16.46
N GLY A 62 18.15 0.38 -15.24
CA GLY A 62 19.42 0.99 -14.87
C GLY A 62 19.30 2.34 -14.17
N TYR A 63 18.09 2.78 -13.78
CA TYR A 63 17.90 4.00 -13.01
C TYR A 63 18.19 3.78 -11.53
N LYS A 64 18.59 4.84 -10.82
CA LYS A 64 18.59 4.90 -9.36
C LYS A 64 17.18 5.19 -8.87
N VAL A 65 16.64 4.34 -8.04
CA VAL A 65 15.21 4.37 -7.68
C VAL A 65 15.01 4.31 -6.18
N GLY A 66 14.21 5.26 -5.67
CA GLY A 66 13.63 5.21 -4.35
C GLY A 66 12.15 4.78 -4.40
N HIS A 67 11.71 3.95 -3.47
CA HIS A 67 10.29 3.64 -3.27
C HIS A 67 9.90 3.89 -1.82
N TYR A 68 9.07 4.91 -1.60
CA TYR A 68 8.45 5.23 -0.32
C TYR A 68 7.11 4.50 -0.22
N THR A 69 6.96 3.64 0.80
CA THR A 69 5.75 2.83 1.01
C THR A 69 5.25 2.92 2.46
N SER A 70 3.98 2.64 2.69
CA SER A 70 3.37 2.69 4.02
C SER A 70 2.11 1.83 4.14
N PRO A 71 1.83 1.30 5.35
CA PRO A 71 2.72 1.23 6.52
C PRO A 71 3.78 0.13 6.38
N HIS A 72 4.70 0.04 7.34
CA HIS A 72 5.64 -1.09 7.48
C HIS A 72 5.00 -2.24 8.29
N ILE A 73 5.62 -3.42 8.24
CA ILE A 73 5.21 -4.57 9.06
C ILE A 73 6.06 -4.62 10.33
N PHE A 74 7.39 -4.68 10.22
CA PHE A 74 8.28 -4.83 11.36
C PHE A 74 9.02 -3.54 11.72
N ASP A 75 9.68 -2.92 10.75
CA ASP A 75 10.60 -1.84 10.99
C ASP A 75 10.31 -0.61 10.13
N PHE A 76 10.52 0.56 10.72
CA PHE A 76 10.32 1.85 10.04
C PHE A 76 11.08 1.94 8.71
N ASN A 77 12.24 1.30 8.64
CA ASN A 77 13.13 1.25 7.48
C ASN A 77 12.45 0.67 6.22
N GLU A 78 11.48 -0.26 6.40
CA GLU A 78 10.72 -0.86 5.29
C GLU A 78 10.00 0.18 4.42
N ARG A 79 9.73 1.37 4.98
CA ARG A 79 9.12 2.48 4.24
C ARG A 79 10.03 3.07 3.17
N PHE A 80 11.34 2.82 3.27
CA PHE A 80 12.37 3.41 2.42
C PHE A 80 13.16 2.30 1.72
N TRP A 81 12.71 1.96 0.52
CA TRP A 81 13.41 1.02 -0.34
C TRP A 81 14.25 1.80 -1.36
N LEU A 82 15.56 1.55 -1.38
CA LEU A 82 16.54 2.26 -2.21
C LEU A 82 17.34 1.26 -3.04
N ASN A 83 17.28 1.36 -4.35
CA ASN A 83 18.08 0.58 -5.30
C ASN A 83 18.10 -0.94 -4.99
N GLY A 84 16.93 -1.53 -4.70
CA GLY A 84 16.81 -2.98 -4.49
C GLY A 84 16.88 -3.42 -3.02
N LYS A 85 17.06 -2.50 -2.05
CA LYS A 85 17.24 -2.85 -0.64
C LYS A 85 16.46 -1.92 0.29
N ILE A 86 16.05 -2.45 1.43
CA ILE A 86 15.56 -1.64 2.55
C ILE A 86 16.73 -0.80 3.08
N THR A 87 16.47 0.48 3.34
CA THR A 87 17.46 1.45 3.81
C THR A 87 17.99 1.10 5.21
N SER A 88 19.28 1.27 5.43
CA SER A 88 19.89 1.05 6.75
C SER A 88 19.58 2.18 7.75
N ASN A 89 19.76 1.88 9.03
CA ASN A 89 19.60 2.88 10.09
C ASN A 89 20.60 4.05 9.96
N GLU A 90 21.82 3.76 9.51
CA GLU A 90 22.86 4.76 9.31
C GLU A 90 22.49 5.76 8.21
N LEU A 91 21.88 5.28 7.12
CA LEU A 91 21.41 6.17 6.06
C LEU A 91 20.21 6.99 6.51
N LEU A 92 19.28 6.40 7.28
CA LEU A 92 18.16 7.13 7.87
C LEU A 92 18.62 8.21 8.85
N GLU A 93 19.66 7.93 9.65
CA GLU A 93 20.24 8.93 10.58
C GLU A 93 20.85 10.10 9.81
N LYS A 94 21.65 9.83 8.76
CA LYS A 94 22.21 10.89 7.91
C LYS A 94 21.12 11.73 7.25
N ALA A 95 20.10 11.10 6.70
CA ALA A 95 18.97 11.79 6.08
C ALA A 95 18.19 12.63 7.11
N HIS A 96 18.08 12.15 8.35
CA HIS A 96 17.47 12.87 9.46
C HIS A 96 18.31 14.12 9.84
N GLU A 97 19.62 13.99 9.95
CA GLU A 97 20.50 15.13 10.25
C GLU A 97 20.42 16.21 9.16
N GLU A 98 20.36 15.82 7.89
CA GLU A 98 20.16 16.75 6.78
C GLU A 98 18.77 17.43 6.85
N LEU A 99 17.71 16.66 7.11
CA LEU A 99 16.36 17.20 7.29
C LEU A 99 16.29 18.16 8.48
N GLU A 100 16.89 17.81 9.62
CA GLU A 100 16.96 18.69 10.80
C GLU A 100 17.71 19.99 10.50
N SER A 101 18.80 19.94 9.74
CA SER A 101 19.56 21.13 9.37
C SER A 101 18.76 22.11 8.51
N VAL A 102 17.82 21.61 7.72
CA VAL A 102 16.92 22.41 6.85
C VAL A 102 15.69 22.90 7.62
N PHE A 103 15.01 22.00 8.34
CA PHE A 103 13.70 22.29 8.98
C PHE A 103 13.82 22.88 10.38
N LEU A 104 14.97 22.74 11.02
CA LEU A 104 15.23 23.19 12.39
C LEU A 104 14.14 22.73 13.36
N ASP A 105 13.61 23.60 14.20
CA ASP A 105 12.55 23.27 15.15
C ASP A 105 11.21 22.86 14.51
N ASP A 106 11.01 23.15 13.22
CA ASP A 106 9.78 22.75 12.54
C ASP A 106 9.65 21.22 12.35
N VAL A 107 10.74 20.46 12.44
CA VAL A 107 10.70 18.99 12.50
C VAL A 107 9.77 18.50 13.60
N LYS A 108 9.73 19.18 14.76
CA LYS A 108 8.89 18.81 15.90
C LYS A 108 7.39 18.96 15.61
N LYS A 109 7.01 19.85 14.70
CA LYS A 109 5.61 20.11 14.30
C LYS A 109 5.03 19.08 13.34
N LEU A 110 5.89 18.32 12.64
CA LEU A 110 5.47 17.29 11.68
C LEU A 110 4.86 16.10 12.43
N SER A 111 3.73 15.60 11.95
CA SER A 111 3.19 14.29 12.36
C SER A 111 4.12 13.17 11.92
N TYR A 112 3.86 11.95 12.38
CA TYR A 112 4.66 10.78 12.01
C TYR A 112 4.78 10.57 10.49
N PHE A 113 3.64 10.64 9.78
CA PHE A 113 3.63 10.42 8.34
C PHE A 113 4.23 11.58 7.55
N GLU A 114 3.99 12.81 7.98
CA GLU A 114 4.58 14.02 7.39
C GLU A 114 6.11 14.03 7.52
N TYR A 115 6.61 13.70 8.71
CA TYR A 115 8.05 13.53 8.96
C TYR A 115 8.65 12.44 8.06
N ALA A 116 8.03 11.24 8.03
CA ALA A 116 8.51 10.14 7.19
C ALA A 116 8.51 10.52 5.70
N THR A 117 7.51 11.29 5.25
CA THR A 117 7.41 11.74 3.86
C THR A 117 8.51 12.74 3.49
N PHE A 118 8.80 13.73 4.35
CA PHE A 118 9.93 14.63 4.09
C PHE A 118 11.27 13.88 4.18
N LEU A 119 11.44 13.00 5.16
CA LEU A 119 12.66 12.18 5.30
C LEU A 119 12.95 11.37 4.02
N ALA A 120 11.90 10.87 3.34
CA ALA A 120 12.06 10.12 2.10
C ALA A 120 12.82 10.89 1.02
N PHE A 121 12.59 12.21 0.90
CA PHE A 121 13.29 13.03 -0.09
C PHE A 121 14.79 13.18 0.21
N PHE A 122 15.19 13.21 1.48
CA PHE A 122 16.60 13.24 1.86
C PHE A 122 17.26 11.86 1.70
N VAL A 123 16.52 10.78 1.97
CA VAL A 123 16.99 9.40 1.69
C VAL A 123 17.21 9.18 0.20
N PHE A 124 16.30 9.69 -0.65
CA PHE A 124 16.27 9.43 -2.09
C PHE A 124 16.86 10.56 -2.93
N LYS A 125 17.63 11.46 -2.33
CA LYS A 125 18.14 12.68 -2.99
C LYS A 125 18.95 12.44 -4.28
N ASP A 126 19.61 11.27 -4.37
CA ASP A 126 20.44 10.90 -5.51
C ASP A 126 19.73 9.94 -6.48
N CYS A 127 18.39 9.77 -6.35
CA CYS A 127 17.59 8.93 -7.22
C CYS A 127 17.19 9.67 -8.50
N ASP A 128 17.14 8.92 -9.63
CA ASP A 128 16.56 9.41 -10.88
C ASP A 128 15.03 9.47 -10.78
N TYR A 129 14.44 8.47 -10.10
CA TYR A 129 12.99 8.34 -9.86
C TYR A 129 12.69 8.03 -8.41
N VAL A 130 11.65 8.66 -7.90
CA VAL A 130 11.06 8.31 -6.60
C VAL A 130 9.60 7.91 -6.79
N VAL A 131 9.27 6.69 -6.39
CA VAL A 131 7.91 6.16 -6.40
C VAL A 131 7.31 6.38 -5.01
N LEU A 132 6.26 7.18 -4.93
CA LEU A 132 5.63 7.62 -3.68
C LEU A 132 4.27 6.94 -3.49
N GLU A 133 4.12 6.10 -2.50
CA GLU A 133 2.82 5.58 -2.09
C GLU A 133 2.07 6.62 -1.25
N ALA A 134 0.88 7.06 -1.70
CA ALA A 134 0.01 7.91 -0.89
C ALA A 134 -0.49 7.16 0.35
N GLY A 135 -0.44 7.80 1.51
CA GLY A 135 -0.88 7.21 2.77
C GLY A 135 -2.41 7.09 2.84
N VAL A 136 -3.10 8.20 2.90
CA VAL A 136 -4.56 8.25 2.99
C VAL A 136 -5.14 9.34 2.07
N GLY A 137 -6.12 8.98 1.24
CA GLY A 137 -6.76 9.94 0.34
C GLY A 137 -5.92 10.23 -0.90
N GLY A 138 -5.66 11.49 -1.15
CA GLY A 138 -4.88 11.98 -2.30
C GLY A 138 -4.67 13.48 -2.24
N GLU A 139 -5.71 14.31 -2.43
CA GLU A 139 -5.62 15.78 -2.52
C GLU A 139 -4.82 16.42 -1.37
N TYR A 140 -4.99 15.92 -0.15
CA TYR A 140 -4.34 16.45 1.05
C TYR A 140 -3.37 15.43 1.69
N ASP A 141 -2.98 14.41 0.94
CA ASP A 141 -1.95 13.47 1.38
C ASP A 141 -0.59 14.17 1.42
N ALA A 142 0.24 13.81 2.40
CA ALA A 142 1.57 14.40 2.55
C ALA A 142 2.44 14.23 1.29
N THR A 143 2.26 13.15 0.53
CA THR A 143 3.00 12.91 -0.72
C THR A 143 2.55 13.81 -1.87
N SER A 144 1.37 14.45 -1.78
CA SER A 144 0.80 15.28 -2.84
C SER A 144 1.27 16.74 -2.84
N VAL A 145 2.11 17.12 -1.87
CA VAL A 145 2.67 18.49 -1.84
C VAL A 145 3.86 18.68 -2.79
N PHE A 146 4.48 17.58 -3.20
CA PHE A 146 5.62 17.60 -4.10
C PHE A 146 5.20 17.72 -5.57
N GLU A 147 6.13 18.17 -6.41
CA GLU A 147 5.93 18.13 -7.86
C GLU A 147 5.84 16.67 -8.33
N ILE A 148 4.72 16.26 -8.91
CA ILE A 148 4.46 14.90 -9.38
C ILE A 148 4.48 14.86 -10.90
N ASP A 149 5.41 14.09 -11.48
CA ASP A 149 5.56 13.91 -12.93
C ASP A 149 4.53 12.96 -13.51
N PHE A 150 4.11 11.95 -12.73
CA PHE A 150 3.17 10.94 -13.19
C PHE A 150 2.34 10.37 -12.02
N SER A 151 1.02 10.37 -12.16
CA SER A 151 0.10 9.79 -11.17
C SER A 151 -0.45 8.45 -11.64
N ILE A 152 -0.43 7.44 -10.76
CA ILE A 152 -0.99 6.12 -11.02
C ILE A 152 -2.10 5.84 -10.03
N PHE A 153 -3.29 5.52 -10.54
CA PHE A 153 -4.45 5.20 -9.73
C PHE A 153 -4.72 3.70 -9.77
N THR A 154 -4.45 3.01 -8.65
CA THR A 154 -4.87 1.62 -8.44
C THR A 154 -6.37 1.56 -8.18
N LYS A 155 -6.94 0.39 -7.93
CA LYS A 155 -8.39 0.27 -7.69
C LYS A 155 -8.82 1.11 -6.49
N ILE A 156 -9.85 1.94 -6.69
CA ILE A 156 -10.48 2.78 -5.67
C ILE A 156 -11.73 2.05 -5.16
N GLY A 157 -11.88 1.96 -3.85
CA GLY A 157 -13.00 1.34 -3.17
C GLY A 157 -13.21 1.95 -1.78
N PHE A 158 -14.09 1.34 -1.00
CA PHE A 158 -14.40 1.80 0.36
C PHE A 158 -13.25 1.49 1.31
N ASP A 159 -12.70 2.51 1.94
CA ASP A 159 -11.79 2.49 3.08
C ASP A 159 -11.69 3.91 3.66
N HIS A 160 -11.29 4.03 4.92
CA HIS A 160 -11.12 5.31 5.63
C HIS A 160 -12.34 6.25 5.49
N GLN A 161 -13.57 5.71 5.62
CA GLN A 161 -14.80 6.46 5.39
C GLN A 161 -14.97 7.64 6.34
N ASP A 162 -14.40 7.57 7.54
CA ASP A 162 -14.41 8.66 8.53
C ASP A 162 -13.60 9.89 8.08
N LEU A 163 -12.58 9.68 7.24
CA LEU A 163 -11.68 10.73 6.77
C LEU A 163 -11.98 11.18 5.33
N LEU A 164 -12.40 10.26 4.45
CA LEU A 164 -12.47 10.50 3.02
C LEU A 164 -13.90 10.70 2.50
N GLY A 165 -14.91 10.32 3.29
CA GLY A 165 -16.31 10.43 2.92
C GLY A 165 -17.07 9.10 3.00
N LYS A 166 -18.41 9.20 3.05
CA LYS A 166 -19.30 8.06 3.32
C LYS A 166 -19.67 7.25 2.09
N ASN A 167 -19.44 7.78 0.91
CA ASN A 167 -19.75 7.13 -0.36
C ASN A 167 -18.52 7.08 -1.29
N LEU A 168 -18.61 6.23 -2.30
CA LEU A 168 -17.48 6.00 -3.21
C LEU A 168 -17.12 7.25 -4.02
N ASP A 169 -18.07 8.11 -4.33
CA ASP A 169 -17.81 9.33 -5.11
C ASP A 169 -16.99 10.34 -4.33
N GLU A 170 -17.26 10.50 -3.02
CA GLU A 170 -16.45 11.34 -2.12
C GLU A 170 -15.02 10.81 -2.00
N ILE A 171 -14.88 9.50 -1.73
CA ILE A 171 -13.58 8.83 -1.62
C ILE A 171 -12.80 8.96 -2.94
N ALA A 172 -13.44 8.68 -4.08
CA ALA A 172 -12.82 8.76 -5.39
C ALA A 172 -12.41 10.20 -5.72
N ARG A 173 -13.25 11.19 -5.42
CA ARG A 173 -12.97 12.61 -5.66
C ARG A 173 -11.71 13.06 -4.92
N THR A 174 -11.59 12.73 -3.64
CA THR A 174 -10.41 13.07 -2.83
C THR A 174 -9.13 12.46 -3.40
N LYS A 175 -9.20 11.19 -3.85
CA LYS A 175 -8.06 10.51 -4.46
C LYS A 175 -7.70 11.09 -5.83
N LEU A 176 -8.67 11.25 -6.71
CA LEU A 176 -8.47 11.70 -8.08
C LEU A 176 -8.03 13.16 -8.20
N LYS A 177 -8.35 14.01 -7.23
CA LYS A 177 -7.87 15.39 -7.20
C LYS A 177 -6.35 15.52 -7.06
N ALA A 178 -5.65 14.48 -6.58
CA ALA A 178 -4.18 14.43 -6.60
C ALA A 178 -3.59 14.16 -7.99
N MET A 179 -4.40 14.01 -9.04
CA MET A 179 -3.95 13.76 -10.41
C MET A 179 -2.98 14.86 -10.88
N SER A 180 -1.81 14.44 -11.35
CA SER A 180 -0.82 15.29 -12.02
C SER A 180 -1.17 15.50 -13.50
N THR A 181 -0.36 16.23 -14.24
CA THR A 181 -0.58 16.51 -15.68
C THR A 181 -0.57 15.26 -16.55
N LYS A 182 0.06 14.18 -16.10
CA LYS A 182 0.07 12.86 -16.74
C LYS A 182 -0.40 11.81 -15.76
N ALA A 183 -1.39 11.00 -16.12
CA ALA A 183 -1.96 10.02 -15.24
C ALA A 183 -2.35 8.72 -15.95
N LEU A 184 -2.30 7.63 -15.20
CA LEU A 184 -2.78 6.30 -15.58
C LEU A 184 -3.74 5.79 -14.50
N ILE A 185 -4.92 5.34 -14.90
CA ILE A 185 -5.90 4.74 -13.99
C ILE A 185 -6.17 3.28 -14.37
N ASN A 186 -6.23 2.40 -13.38
CA ASN A 186 -6.60 0.99 -13.58
C ASN A 186 -8.01 0.90 -14.17
N HIS A 187 -8.19 0.11 -15.26
CA HIS A 187 -9.48 -0.05 -15.94
C HIS A 187 -10.55 -0.77 -15.11
N LYS A 188 -10.14 -1.54 -14.09
CA LYS A 188 -11.07 -2.29 -13.20
C LYS A 188 -11.76 -1.42 -12.15
N GLN A 189 -11.91 -0.12 -12.41
CA GLN A 189 -12.73 0.78 -11.59
C GLN A 189 -14.22 0.57 -11.85
N GLU A 190 -15.06 1.03 -10.92
CA GLU A 190 -16.48 1.23 -11.23
C GLU A 190 -16.63 2.34 -12.30
N VAL A 191 -17.60 2.20 -13.18
CA VAL A 191 -17.86 3.15 -14.30
C VAL A 191 -17.98 4.60 -13.79
N LYS A 192 -18.65 4.81 -12.65
CA LYS A 192 -18.76 6.14 -12.05
C LYS A 192 -17.40 6.75 -11.63
N VAL A 193 -16.46 5.92 -11.20
CA VAL A 193 -15.10 6.37 -10.85
C VAL A 193 -14.33 6.77 -12.10
N LEU A 194 -14.43 6.01 -13.19
CA LEU A 194 -13.82 6.37 -14.49
C LEU A 194 -14.39 7.68 -15.03
N ASN A 195 -15.72 7.85 -14.99
CA ASN A 195 -16.38 9.08 -15.42
C ASN A 195 -15.95 10.29 -14.57
N LEU A 196 -15.80 10.11 -13.27
CA LEU A 196 -15.28 11.16 -12.38
C LEU A 196 -13.82 11.47 -12.67
N ALA A 197 -12.99 10.44 -12.93
CA ALA A 197 -11.59 10.63 -13.29
C ALA A 197 -11.44 11.45 -14.58
N GLN A 198 -12.25 11.16 -15.61
CA GLN A 198 -12.23 11.92 -16.86
C GLN A 198 -12.66 13.38 -16.65
N LYS A 199 -13.70 13.63 -15.83
CA LYS A 199 -14.11 15.01 -15.49
C LYS A 199 -12.99 15.78 -14.78
N ILE A 200 -12.32 15.15 -13.82
CA ILE A 200 -11.22 15.79 -13.09
C ILE A 200 -10.02 16.01 -14.02
N ALA A 201 -9.69 15.06 -14.91
CA ALA A 201 -8.63 15.21 -15.88
C ALA A 201 -8.89 16.41 -16.80
N ASN A 202 -10.10 16.58 -17.31
CA ASN A 202 -10.50 17.72 -18.14
C ASN A 202 -10.34 19.05 -17.37
N LEU A 203 -10.80 19.12 -16.12
CA LEU A 203 -10.68 20.31 -15.27
C LEU A 203 -9.22 20.69 -14.98
N LYS A 204 -8.35 19.69 -14.82
CA LYS A 204 -6.91 19.89 -14.55
C LYS A 204 -6.06 19.97 -15.82
N GLN A 205 -6.66 19.85 -17.01
CA GLN A 205 -5.96 19.75 -18.29
C GLN A 205 -4.91 18.63 -18.29
N ALA A 206 -5.21 17.51 -17.61
CA ALA A 206 -4.34 16.37 -17.48
C ALA A 206 -4.57 15.35 -18.59
N SER A 207 -3.48 14.73 -19.07
CA SER A 207 -3.53 13.57 -19.95
C SER A 207 -3.79 12.31 -19.13
N LEU A 208 -5.05 11.87 -19.09
CA LEU A 208 -5.46 10.65 -18.40
C LEU A 208 -5.50 9.47 -19.37
N ASN A 209 -4.80 8.40 -19.06
CA ASN A 209 -4.92 7.12 -19.73
C ASN A 209 -5.65 6.13 -18.84
N ILE A 210 -6.53 5.30 -19.41
CA ILE A 210 -7.12 4.14 -18.75
C ILE A 210 -6.26 2.94 -19.14
N SER A 211 -5.85 2.11 -18.17
CA SER A 211 -4.99 0.96 -18.44
C SER A 211 -5.66 -0.03 -19.39
N SER A 212 -4.87 -0.62 -20.27
CA SER A 212 -5.33 -1.54 -21.33
C SER A 212 -4.69 -2.93 -21.24
N LEU A 213 -3.57 -3.07 -20.51
CA LEU A 213 -2.92 -4.36 -20.33
C LEU A 213 -3.73 -5.25 -19.40
N ASP A 214 -4.11 -6.42 -19.92
CA ASP A 214 -4.89 -7.42 -19.20
C ASP A 214 -4.64 -8.84 -19.74
N LYS A 215 -5.52 -9.78 -19.41
CA LYS A 215 -5.46 -11.18 -19.86
C LYS A 215 -5.58 -11.40 -21.38
N ASN A 216 -6.00 -10.39 -22.14
CA ASN A 216 -6.20 -10.49 -23.59
C ASN A 216 -4.98 -9.97 -24.38
N THR A 217 -3.95 -9.49 -23.71
CA THR A 217 -2.73 -8.96 -24.35
C THR A 217 -1.65 -10.05 -24.51
N THR A 218 -0.75 -9.86 -25.45
CA THR A 218 0.35 -10.81 -25.75
C THR A 218 1.35 -10.94 -24.60
N ILE A 219 1.36 -9.97 -23.67
CA ILE A 219 2.20 -9.98 -22.48
C ILE A 219 1.65 -10.87 -21.33
N TYR A 220 0.39 -11.29 -21.42
CA TYR A 220 -0.27 -12.07 -20.36
C TYR A 220 0.45 -13.37 -19.97
N PRO A 221 0.90 -14.22 -20.94
CA PRO A 221 1.62 -15.45 -20.60
C PRO A 221 2.87 -15.17 -19.76
N CYS A 222 3.65 -14.14 -20.10
CA CYS A 222 4.88 -13.78 -19.37
C CYS A 222 4.55 -13.30 -17.93
N VAL A 223 3.49 -12.51 -17.76
CA VAL A 223 3.03 -12.10 -16.43
C VAL A 223 2.56 -13.31 -15.62
N GLN A 224 1.85 -14.24 -16.25
CA GLN A 224 1.41 -15.45 -15.58
C GLN A 224 2.57 -16.34 -15.14
N GLU A 225 3.56 -16.54 -16.02
CA GLU A 225 4.78 -17.27 -15.72
C GLU A 225 5.55 -16.63 -14.55
N TYR A 226 5.68 -15.30 -14.53
CA TYR A 226 6.30 -14.57 -13.42
C TYR A 226 5.58 -14.85 -12.08
N ILE A 227 4.27 -14.77 -12.05
CA ILE A 227 3.46 -15.03 -10.85
C ILE A 227 3.63 -16.49 -10.38
N GLN A 228 3.64 -17.44 -11.29
CA GLN A 228 3.84 -18.86 -10.98
C GLN A 228 5.27 -19.15 -10.50
N LYS A 229 6.30 -18.62 -11.22
CA LYS A 229 7.71 -18.77 -10.86
C LYS A 229 8.02 -18.40 -9.43
N TYR A 230 7.37 -17.34 -8.93
CA TYR A 230 7.63 -16.82 -7.60
C TYR A 230 6.54 -17.18 -6.57
N ASN A 231 5.59 -18.04 -6.94
CA ASN A 231 4.45 -18.44 -6.09
C ASN A 231 3.73 -17.23 -5.47
N LEU A 232 3.40 -16.25 -6.31
CA LEU A 232 2.71 -15.02 -5.89
C LEU A 232 1.19 -15.16 -5.99
N ALA A 233 0.47 -14.42 -5.17
CA ALA A 233 -0.99 -14.38 -5.23
C ALA A 233 -1.50 -13.85 -6.58
N SER A 234 -2.56 -14.47 -7.09
CA SER A 234 -3.06 -14.21 -8.46
C SER A 234 -3.50 -12.76 -8.69
N PHE A 235 -3.97 -12.04 -7.68
CA PHE A 235 -4.37 -10.63 -7.81
C PHE A 235 -3.18 -9.68 -8.09
N LEU A 236 -1.96 -10.10 -7.77
CA LEU A 236 -0.75 -9.31 -8.07
C LEU A 236 -0.49 -9.17 -9.57
N LYS A 237 -1.12 -10.00 -10.41
CA LYS A 237 -1.11 -9.81 -11.87
C LYS A 237 -1.62 -8.44 -12.28
N ASP A 238 -2.74 -8.01 -11.72
CA ASP A 238 -3.33 -6.70 -12.04
C ASP A 238 -2.43 -5.53 -11.63
N ASN A 239 -1.74 -5.68 -10.49
CA ASN A 239 -0.79 -4.67 -10.03
C ASN A 239 0.45 -4.63 -10.94
N LEU A 240 0.93 -5.79 -11.41
CA LEU A 240 2.05 -5.88 -12.34
C LEU A 240 1.68 -5.31 -13.72
N PHE A 241 0.49 -5.61 -14.25
CA PHE A 241 0.00 -5.01 -15.49
C PHE A 241 -0.03 -3.48 -15.42
N LEU A 242 -0.57 -2.94 -14.33
CA LEU A 242 -0.63 -1.49 -14.15
C LEU A 242 0.78 -0.86 -14.06
N ALA A 243 1.72 -1.53 -13.39
CA ALA A 243 3.10 -1.10 -13.29
C ALA A 243 3.83 -1.16 -14.64
N LEU A 244 3.62 -2.23 -15.43
CA LEU A 244 4.19 -2.38 -16.77
C LEU A 244 3.69 -1.30 -17.73
N GLU A 245 2.40 -1.00 -17.70
CA GLU A 245 1.84 0.05 -18.54
C GLU A 245 2.34 1.44 -18.13
N ALA A 246 2.45 1.70 -16.82
CA ALA A 246 3.06 2.92 -16.32
C ALA A 246 4.54 3.04 -16.77
N PHE A 247 5.32 1.97 -16.62
CA PHE A 247 6.71 1.92 -17.07
C PHE A 247 6.84 2.16 -18.57
N SER A 248 5.96 1.54 -19.40
CA SER A 248 5.91 1.79 -20.85
C SER A 248 5.73 3.29 -21.17
N LYS A 249 4.80 3.96 -20.48
CA LYS A 249 4.51 5.37 -20.70
C LYS A 249 5.62 6.30 -20.18
N ILE A 250 6.25 5.97 -19.06
CA ILE A 250 7.32 6.77 -18.46
C ILE A 250 8.62 6.65 -19.27
N CYS A 251 8.95 5.42 -19.72
CA CYS A 251 10.21 5.12 -20.41
C CYS A 251 10.07 4.93 -21.92
N ALA A 252 8.88 5.22 -22.49
CA ALA A 252 8.56 5.06 -23.92
C ALA A 252 8.92 3.65 -24.47
N LYS A 253 8.53 2.58 -23.72
CA LYS A 253 8.80 1.19 -24.05
C LYS A 253 7.65 0.54 -24.80
N ASN A 254 7.96 -0.26 -25.81
CA ASN A 254 6.99 -1.08 -26.53
C ASN A 254 6.76 -2.42 -25.83
N GLU A 255 5.76 -3.18 -26.30
CA GLU A 255 5.37 -4.45 -25.70
C GLU A 255 6.49 -5.53 -25.71
N LYS A 256 7.28 -5.59 -26.78
CA LYS A 256 8.41 -6.53 -26.88
C LYS A 256 9.46 -6.25 -25.81
N GLU A 257 9.76 -5.00 -25.56
CA GLU A 257 10.68 -4.59 -24.50
C GLU A 257 10.10 -4.90 -23.10
N LEU A 258 8.78 -4.75 -22.89
CA LEU A 258 8.13 -5.14 -21.64
C LEU A 258 8.25 -6.64 -21.38
N ILE A 259 8.04 -7.50 -22.38
CA ILE A 259 8.22 -8.96 -22.27
C ILE A 259 9.64 -9.29 -21.79
N GLN A 260 10.66 -8.69 -22.41
CA GLN A 260 12.04 -8.88 -21.99
C GLN A 260 12.29 -8.45 -20.54
N ARG A 261 11.68 -7.35 -20.09
CA ARG A 261 11.82 -6.88 -18.70
C ARG A 261 11.20 -7.81 -17.68
N ILE A 262 10.01 -8.39 -17.96
CA ILE A 262 9.38 -9.35 -17.06
C ILE A 262 10.26 -10.57 -16.84
N SER A 263 10.93 -11.07 -17.87
CA SER A 263 11.81 -12.25 -17.77
C SER A 263 12.97 -12.04 -16.79
N ASN A 264 13.47 -10.81 -16.69
CA ASN A 264 14.57 -10.42 -15.80
C ASN A 264 14.10 -9.90 -14.43
N LEU A 265 12.78 -9.66 -14.26
CA LEU A 265 12.25 -9.04 -13.07
C LEU A 265 12.47 -9.93 -11.84
N PRO A 266 13.13 -9.45 -10.76
CA PRO A 266 13.30 -10.21 -9.55
C PRO A 266 11.96 -10.43 -8.83
N LYS A 267 11.93 -11.36 -7.86
CA LYS A 267 10.75 -11.58 -7.03
C LYS A 267 10.31 -10.27 -6.35
N LEU A 268 8.98 -10.04 -6.31
CA LEU A 268 8.40 -8.99 -5.49
C LEU A 268 8.79 -9.19 -4.02
N ASP A 269 9.52 -8.24 -3.45
CA ASP A 269 10.07 -8.27 -2.09
C ASP A 269 9.17 -7.53 -1.07
N LEU A 270 7.84 -7.58 -1.27
CA LEU A 270 6.85 -6.94 -0.41
C LEU A 270 6.07 -8.00 0.37
N LYS A 271 6.25 -8.02 1.69
CA LYS A 271 5.62 -9.00 2.59
C LYS A 271 4.13 -8.77 2.80
N GLY A 272 3.42 -9.82 3.23
CA GLY A 272 2.01 -9.74 3.65
C GLY A 272 1.04 -9.44 2.50
N ARG A 273 1.25 -10.01 1.32
CA ARG A 273 0.37 -9.89 0.15
C ARG A 273 -0.16 -11.27 -0.26
N CYS A 274 -1.01 -11.86 0.58
CA CYS A 274 -1.41 -13.26 0.53
C CYS A 274 -0.17 -14.17 0.41
N GLU A 275 0.82 -13.86 1.23
CA GLU A 275 2.13 -14.50 1.23
C GLU A 275 2.05 -15.85 1.93
N GLN A 276 2.48 -16.90 1.26
CA GLN A 276 2.63 -18.22 1.88
C GLN A 276 3.93 -18.27 2.67
N ILE A 277 3.85 -18.35 4.00
CA ILE A 277 5.00 -18.40 4.91
C ILE A 277 5.38 -19.82 5.35
N SER A 278 4.45 -20.75 5.22
CA SER A 278 4.67 -22.18 5.40
C SER A 278 3.68 -22.97 4.54
N GLN A 279 3.79 -24.30 4.52
CA GLN A 279 2.94 -25.17 3.71
C GLN A 279 1.44 -24.89 3.90
N ASN A 280 1.02 -24.52 5.11
CA ASN A 280 -0.38 -24.36 5.50
C ASN A 280 -0.73 -22.99 6.07
N ILE A 281 0.14 -21.98 5.97
CA ILE A 281 -0.10 -20.64 6.52
C ILE A 281 0.09 -19.56 5.44
N PHE A 282 -0.95 -18.76 5.26
CA PHE A 282 -0.95 -17.56 4.43
C PHE A 282 -1.16 -16.33 5.28
N VAL A 283 -0.47 -15.24 4.95
CA VAL A 283 -0.60 -13.95 5.64
C VAL A 283 -0.94 -12.83 4.64
N ASP A 284 -1.91 -11.98 5.01
CA ASP A 284 -2.27 -10.80 4.21
C ASP A 284 -2.62 -9.62 5.13
N VAL A 285 -2.06 -8.45 4.83
CA VAL A 285 -2.24 -7.22 5.61
C VAL A 285 -3.50 -6.44 5.24
N GLY A 286 -4.34 -6.96 4.37
CA GLY A 286 -5.61 -6.37 4.00
C GLY A 286 -6.54 -6.21 5.21
N HIS A 287 -7.41 -5.20 5.16
CA HIS A 287 -8.24 -4.82 6.29
C HIS A 287 -9.55 -4.12 5.86
N ASN A 288 -9.99 -4.39 4.65
CA ASN A 288 -11.24 -3.87 4.08
C ASN A 288 -11.99 -4.92 3.26
N GLU A 289 -13.25 -4.65 2.95
CA GLU A 289 -14.13 -5.58 2.24
C GLU A 289 -13.55 -5.98 0.86
N MET A 290 -12.93 -5.06 0.13
CA MET A 290 -12.37 -5.35 -1.19
C MET A 290 -11.20 -6.34 -1.11
N ALA A 291 -10.34 -6.24 -0.09
CA ALA A 291 -9.28 -7.24 0.16
C ALA A 291 -9.87 -8.58 0.55
N ALA A 292 -10.89 -8.59 1.42
CA ALA A 292 -11.61 -9.79 1.83
C ALA A 292 -12.23 -10.54 0.64
N LEU A 293 -12.91 -9.85 -0.27
CA LEU A 293 -13.47 -10.42 -1.50
C LEU A 293 -12.38 -11.04 -2.39
N THR A 294 -11.23 -10.38 -2.49
CA THR A 294 -10.09 -10.90 -3.26
C THR A 294 -9.56 -12.22 -2.67
N LEU A 295 -9.43 -12.30 -1.35
CA LEU A 295 -9.00 -13.52 -0.67
C LEU A 295 -10.07 -14.62 -0.75
N ALA A 296 -11.34 -14.27 -0.63
CA ALA A 296 -12.44 -15.23 -0.81
C ALA A 296 -12.38 -15.91 -2.19
N GLU A 297 -12.04 -15.18 -3.25
CA GLU A 297 -11.87 -15.76 -4.59
C GLU A 297 -10.62 -16.67 -4.68
N ILE A 298 -9.50 -16.30 -4.04
CA ILE A 298 -8.28 -17.11 -4.02
C ILE A 298 -8.51 -18.45 -3.32
N PHE A 299 -9.25 -18.45 -2.23
CA PHE A 299 -9.50 -19.63 -1.40
C PHE A 299 -10.89 -20.28 -1.62
N LYS A 300 -11.60 -19.94 -2.71
CA LYS A 300 -12.99 -20.32 -2.95
C LYS A 300 -13.29 -21.82 -2.83
N GLU A 301 -12.31 -22.67 -3.12
CA GLU A 301 -12.46 -24.15 -3.04
C GLU A 301 -11.84 -24.74 -1.77
N LYS A 302 -11.44 -23.88 -0.83
CA LYS A 302 -10.77 -24.28 0.41
C LYS A 302 -11.51 -23.72 1.61
N LYS A 303 -11.38 -24.41 2.74
CA LYS A 303 -11.82 -23.89 4.03
C LYS A 303 -10.59 -23.54 4.86
N VAL A 304 -10.59 -22.35 5.45
CA VAL A 304 -9.47 -21.84 6.22
C VAL A 304 -9.85 -21.62 7.69
N HIS A 305 -8.92 -21.82 8.57
CA HIS A 305 -8.90 -21.23 9.90
C HIS A 305 -8.48 -19.78 9.73
N LEU A 306 -9.41 -18.85 9.96
CA LEU A 306 -9.14 -17.43 9.82
C LEU A 306 -8.59 -16.88 11.14
N VAL A 307 -7.28 -16.62 11.22
CA VAL A 307 -6.69 -15.89 12.34
C VAL A 307 -6.98 -14.41 12.12
N TYR A 308 -7.86 -13.85 12.96
CA TYR A 308 -8.44 -12.54 12.70
C TYR A 308 -8.58 -11.69 13.96
N ASN A 309 -8.37 -10.42 13.78
CA ASN A 309 -8.84 -9.33 14.61
C ASN A 309 -8.78 -8.05 13.79
N CYS A 310 -9.49 -7.01 14.18
CA CYS A 310 -9.46 -5.73 13.47
C CYS A 310 -9.63 -4.56 14.44
N PHE A 311 -9.33 -3.37 13.96
CA PHE A 311 -9.59 -2.15 14.69
C PHE A 311 -11.07 -1.77 14.65
N LEU A 312 -11.54 -1.07 15.66
CA LEU A 312 -12.95 -0.68 15.85
C LEU A 312 -13.50 0.17 14.69
N ASP A 313 -12.64 0.95 14.02
CA ASP A 313 -13.00 1.79 12.87
C ASP A 313 -13.17 1.00 11.55
N LYS A 314 -12.96 -0.32 11.56
CA LYS A 314 -13.14 -1.18 10.39
C LYS A 314 -14.50 -1.87 10.41
N ASP A 315 -15.12 -1.99 9.24
CA ASP A 315 -16.41 -2.67 9.07
C ASP A 315 -16.19 -4.20 9.09
N SER A 316 -16.04 -4.75 10.31
CA SER A 316 -15.83 -6.20 10.49
C SER A 316 -16.99 -7.03 9.97
N TYR A 317 -18.22 -6.52 9.97
CA TYR A 317 -19.37 -7.22 9.41
C TYR A 317 -19.23 -7.49 7.91
N LYS A 318 -18.91 -6.45 7.12
CA LYS A 318 -18.72 -6.60 5.68
C LYS A 318 -17.52 -7.47 5.34
N ILE A 319 -16.42 -7.32 6.08
CA ILE A 319 -15.21 -8.13 5.92
C ILE A 319 -15.52 -9.61 6.15
N LEU A 320 -16.11 -9.95 7.29
CA LEU A 320 -16.47 -11.33 7.64
C LEU A 320 -17.51 -11.93 6.70
N ARG A 321 -18.52 -11.14 6.30
CA ARG A 321 -19.51 -11.56 5.30
C ARG A 321 -18.86 -11.94 3.98
N ALA A 322 -17.88 -11.15 3.51
CA ALA A 322 -17.14 -11.44 2.29
C ALA A 322 -16.29 -12.71 2.40
N LEU A 323 -15.69 -12.97 3.57
CA LEU A 323 -14.86 -14.17 3.82
C LEU A 323 -15.66 -15.40 4.23
N LYS A 324 -16.94 -15.27 4.65
CA LYS A 324 -17.76 -16.39 5.16
C LYS A 324 -17.70 -17.65 4.26
N PRO A 325 -17.74 -17.55 2.92
CA PRO A 325 -17.68 -18.74 2.05
C PRO A 325 -16.45 -19.61 2.23
N ILE A 326 -15.33 -19.06 2.68
CA ILE A 326 -14.05 -19.78 2.85
C ILE A 326 -13.72 -20.08 4.29
N ILE A 327 -14.44 -19.51 5.27
CA ILE A 327 -14.16 -19.72 6.69
C ILE A 327 -14.61 -21.10 7.13
N LYS A 328 -13.73 -21.85 7.82
CA LYS A 328 -14.06 -23.03 8.63
C LYS A 328 -14.37 -22.60 10.06
N ILE A 329 -13.51 -21.77 10.63
CA ILE A 329 -13.63 -21.17 11.96
C ILE A 329 -12.83 -19.88 12.02
N VAL A 330 -13.28 -18.90 12.79
CA VAL A 330 -12.48 -17.70 13.12
C VAL A 330 -11.72 -17.96 14.43
N GLU A 331 -10.40 -17.79 14.37
CA GLU A 331 -9.54 -17.84 15.55
C GLU A 331 -9.13 -16.40 15.91
N ILE A 332 -9.72 -15.87 16.99
CA ILE A 332 -9.51 -14.48 17.41
C ILE A 332 -8.11 -14.35 18.02
N TYR A 333 -7.25 -13.59 17.33
CA TYR A 333 -5.90 -13.30 17.79
C TYR A 333 -5.91 -12.06 18.69
N GLU A 334 -5.69 -12.24 19.98
CA GLU A 334 -5.64 -11.14 20.94
C GLU A 334 -4.23 -10.52 20.97
N TYR A 335 -4.16 -9.20 20.91
CA TYR A 335 -2.94 -8.44 21.05
C TYR A 335 -3.22 -7.04 21.61
N GLU A 336 -2.23 -6.46 22.25
CA GLU A 336 -2.33 -5.07 22.70
C GLU A 336 -2.06 -4.09 21.55
N SER A 337 -2.91 -3.10 21.43
CA SER A 337 -2.73 -1.96 20.51
C SER A 337 -2.76 -0.65 21.29
N LYS A 338 -1.65 0.09 21.22
CA LYS A 338 -1.51 1.37 21.97
C LYS A 338 -2.24 2.53 21.31
N ASP A 339 -2.36 2.51 19.98
CA ASP A 339 -2.79 3.70 19.22
C ASP A 339 -4.26 3.63 18.77
N ARG A 340 -4.84 2.42 18.68
CA ARG A 340 -6.19 2.21 18.15
C ARG A 340 -6.88 1.07 18.89
N PRO A 341 -8.14 1.26 19.34
CA PRO A 341 -8.89 0.19 19.99
C PRO A 341 -9.22 -0.94 18.99
N LEU A 342 -9.14 -2.18 19.45
CA LEU A 342 -9.64 -3.34 18.74
C LEU A 342 -11.17 -3.38 18.77
N ALA A 343 -11.78 -4.10 17.81
CA ALA A 343 -13.24 -4.20 17.69
C ALA A 343 -13.94 -4.85 18.89
N GLY A 344 -13.23 -5.70 19.66
CA GLY A 344 -13.74 -6.25 20.93
C GLY A 344 -15.11 -6.94 20.79
N SER A 345 -16.10 -6.50 21.58
CA SER A 345 -17.47 -7.05 21.57
C SER A 345 -18.17 -6.87 20.21
N VAL A 346 -17.87 -5.80 19.46
CA VAL A 346 -18.46 -5.59 18.12
C VAL A 346 -18.05 -6.71 17.16
N LEU A 347 -16.82 -7.22 17.28
CA LEU A 347 -16.38 -8.37 16.49
C LEU A 347 -17.19 -9.62 16.83
N LEU A 348 -17.39 -9.91 18.13
CA LEU A 348 -18.16 -11.07 18.60
C LEU A 348 -19.62 -11.00 18.13
N GLU A 349 -20.27 -9.86 18.30
CA GLU A 349 -21.64 -9.65 17.81
C GLU A 349 -21.75 -9.88 16.29
N ASN A 350 -20.76 -9.45 15.50
CA ASN A 350 -20.78 -9.65 14.05
C ASN A 350 -20.53 -11.10 13.65
N LEU A 351 -19.71 -11.84 14.39
CA LEU A 351 -19.52 -13.29 14.20
C LEU A 351 -20.82 -14.06 14.49
N GLU A 352 -21.50 -13.72 15.58
CA GLU A 352 -22.81 -14.31 15.94
C GLU A 352 -23.88 -13.99 14.89
N LYS A 353 -24.03 -12.70 14.49
CA LYS A 353 -24.99 -12.28 13.44
C LYS A 353 -24.77 -12.98 12.11
N LEU A 354 -23.54 -13.34 11.80
CA LEU A 354 -23.17 -14.04 10.57
C LEU A 354 -23.20 -15.57 10.72
N ASP A 355 -23.50 -16.08 11.90
CA ASP A 355 -23.43 -17.53 12.20
C ASP A 355 -22.08 -18.12 11.77
N ILE A 356 -20.99 -17.51 12.28
CA ILE A 356 -19.61 -17.94 12.03
C ILE A 356 -19.04 -18.52 13.32
N ALA A 357 -18.64 -19.79 13.30
CA ALA A 357 -17.96 -20.42 14.42
C ALA A 357 -16.67 -19.71 14.76
N HIS A 358 -16.43 -19.46 16.04
CA HIS A 358 -15.24 -18.75 16.48
C HIS A 358 -14.71 -19.26 17.83
N GLN A 359 -13.42 -19.06 18.04
CA GLN A 359 -12.71 -19.36 19.28
C GLN A 359 -11.53 -18.41 19.46
N LYS A 360 -10.89 -18.42 20.62
CA LYS A 360 -9.59 -17.77 20.84
C LYS A 360 -8.50 -18.52 20.07
N PHE A 361 -7.56 -17.78 19.44
CA PHE A 361 -6.38 -18.38 18.83
C PHE A 361 -5.45 -18.93 19.92
N GLU A 362 -5.02 -20.17 19.78
CA GLU A 362 -4.07 -20.81 20.69
C GLU A 362 -2.78 -21.17 19.97
N GLN A 363 -2.86 -21.98 18.91
CA GLN A 363 -1.70 -22.43 18.16
C GLN A 363 -2.07 -22.92 16.75
N ILE A 364 -1.08 -22.98 15.87
CA ILE A 364 -1.20 -23.56 14.54
C ILE A 364 -1.27 -25.10 14.62
N LYS A 365 -2.25 -25.69 13.96
CA LYS A 365 -2.41 -27.13 13.78
C LYS A 365 -1.86 -27.54 12.41
N LYS A 366 -1.09 -28.63 12.34
CA LYS A 366 -0.37 -29.03 11.10
C LYS A 366 -1.29 -29.37 9.94
N ASP A 367 -2.44 -29.98 10.23
CA ASP A 367 -3.38 -30.48 9.22
C ASP A 367 -4.44 -29.44 8.78
N GLU A 368 -4.38 -28.23 9.29
CA GLU A 368 -5.34 -27.17 9.00
C GLU A 368 -4.70 -26.05 8.19
N LEU A 369 -5.48 -25.48 7.27
CA LEU A 369 -5.06 -24.34 6.45
C LEU A 369 -5.38 -23.03 7.16
N TYR A 370 -4.40 -22.16 7.32
CA TYR A 370 -4.54 -20.89 8.02
C TYR A 370 -4.43 -19.69 7.08
N LEU A 371 -5.31 -18.72 7.30
CA LEU A 371 -5.22 -17.38 6.71
C LEU A 371 -5.17 -16.35 7.84
N VAL A 372 -4.07 -15.62 7.95
CA VAL A 372 -3.89 -14.52 8.91
C VAL A 372 -4.22 -13.22 8.19
N PHE A 373 -5.25 -12.51 8.67
CA PHE A 373 -5.81 -11.35 7.97
C PHE A 373 -6.43 -10.35 8.94
N GLY A 374 -6.39 -9.04 8.63
CA GLY A 374 -7.12 -8.02 9.39
C GLY A 374 -6.39 -6.70 9.59
N SER A 375 -5.07 -6.69 9.70
CA SER A 375 -4.25 -5.46 9.75
C SER A 375 -2.77 -5.75 9.65
N PHE A 376 -1.98 -4.72 9.37
CA PHE A 376 -0.51 -4.79 9.44
C PHE A 376 -0.02 -5.19 10.84
N VAL A 377 -0.64 -4.62 11.88
CA VAL A 377 -0.27 -4.89 13.27
C VAL A 377 -0.56 -6.34 13.65
N LEU A 378 -1.72 -6.87 13.26
CA LEU A 378 -2.04 -8.28 13.51
C LEU A 378 -1.02 -9.20 12.85
N VAL A 379 -0.70 -8.96 11.58
CA VAL A 379 0.28 -9.76 10.83
C VAL A 379 1.67 -9.65 11.47
N GLU A 380 2.10 -8.45 11.88
CA GLU A 380 3.35 -8.27 12.63
C GLU A 380 3.39 -9.11 13.89
N LYS A 381 2.37 -8.99 14.75
CA LYS A 381 2.30 -9.71 16.04
C LYS A 381 2.29 -11.22 15.84
N PHE A 382 1.49 -11.70 14.88
CA PHE A 382 1.45 -13.10 14.53
C PHE A 382 2.82 -13.62 14.07
N LEU A 383 3.48 -12.92 13.14
CA LEU A 383 4.77 -13.33 12.58
C LEU A 383 5.89 -13.32 13.65
N ARG A 384 5.92 -12.34 14.54
CA ARG A 384 6.88 -12.33 15.67
C ARG A 384 6.65 -13.55 16.57
N GLY A 385 5.44 -13.78 17.03
CA GLY A 385 5.12 -14.94 17.87
C GLY A 385 5.26 -16.31 17.18
N TYR A 386 5.16 -16.36 15.84
CA TYR A 386 5.39 -17.56 15.04
C TYR A 386 6.90 -17.89 14.89
N ASN A 387 7.75 -16.86 14.69
CA ASN A 387 9.20 -17.03 14.52
C ASN A 387 9.95 -17.29 15.84
N GLU A 388 9.32 -17.00 16.97
CA GLU A 388 9.89 -17.24 18.31
C GLU A 388 9.63 -18.68 18.83
N ARG A 389 8.85 -19.48 18.09
CA ARG A 389 8.53 -20.88 18.39
C ARG A 389 9.32 -21.83 17.49
#